data_0ff803df892e5b9cc39d237831894460
#
_entry.id   0ff803df892e5b9cc39d237831894460
#
_cell.length_a   1.000
_cell.length_b   1.000
_cell.length_c   1.000
_cell.angle_alpha   90.00
_cell.angle_beta   90.00
_cell.angle_gamma   90.00
#
_symmetry.space_group_name_H-M   'P 1'
#
loop_
_entity.id
_entity.type
_entity.pdbx_description
1 polymer ?
#
loop_
_entity_poly.entity_id
_entity_poly.type
_entity_poly.pdbx_seq_one_letter_code
_entity_poly.pdbx_strand_id
1 'polypeptide(L)'
;KEKEVVVIIGPSGSGKSTILRCLNHLEVPSGGKITIDGIVLEEGANLNAIRREVGMVFQRFNLFPNMSVLENIMLAPMQVRGKTKEEAKAKAMALLKRVGLENKADSMPDELSGGQQQRVAIARALAMNPQVLLFDEPTSALDPEMVKEVLDVMKSLAREGMTMVVVTHEMGFAKEVGDRVLFVDKGVILEEASPEEFFTNPKNQRTKDFLSKIL
;
A
#
# COMPACT_ATOMS: atom_id res chain seq x y z
N LYS A 1 4.48 -14.02 -2.74
CA LYS A 1 4.63 -14.57 -4.11
C LYS A 1 4.24 -13.47 -5.09
N GLU A 2 4.61 -13.61 -6.36
CA GLU A 2 4.15 -12.72 -7.42
C GLU A 2 2.62 -12.78 -7.54
N LYS A 3 1.99 -11.62 -7.75
CA LYS A 3 0.53 -11.44 -7.83
C LYS A 3 -0.26 -11.79 -6.55
N GLU A 4 0.42 -11.99 -5.44
CA GLU A 4 -0.18 -12.32 -4.17
C GLU A 4 -0.57 -11.03 -3.40
N VAL A 5 -1.75 -11.04 -2.80
CA VAL A 5 -2.22 -10.01 -1.87
C VAL A 5 -2.10 -10.55 -0.44
N VAL A 6 -1.11 -10.06 0.29
CA VAL A 6 -0.90 -10.38 1.70
C VAL A 6 -1.53 -9.30 2.56
N VAL A 7 -2.45 -9.65 3.43
CA VAL A 7 -3.10 -8.72 4.35
C VAL A 7 -2.58 -8.93 5.76
N ILE A 8 -2.15 -7.86 6.41
CA ILE A 8 -1.65 -7.86 7.79
C ILE A 8 -2.68 -7.17 8.68
N ILE A 9 -3.20 -7.90 9.65
CA ILE A 9 -4.18 -7.41 10.62
C ILE A 9 -3.72 -7.64 12.06
N GLY A 10 -4.34 -6.94 13.00
CA GLY A 10 -4.03 -7.04 14.43
C GLY A 10 -4.33 -5.75 15.18
N PRO A 11 -4.23 -5.74 16.51
CA PRO A 11 -4.51 -4.56 17.33
C PRO A 11 -3.55 -3.40 17.04
N SER A 12 -3.96 -2.17 17.38
CA SER A 12 -3.09 -1.00 17.29
C SER A 12 -1.83 -1.21 18.16
N GLY A 13 -0.68 -0.76 17.65
CA GLY A 13 0.60 -0.92 18.35
C GLY A 13 1.19 -2.33 18.30
N SER A 14 0.62 -3.27 17.55
CA SER A 14 1.14 -4.65 17.45
C SER A 14 2.39 -4.82 16.59
N GLY A 15 2.85 -3.77 15.89
CA GLY A 15 4.04 -3.80 15.04
C GLY A 15 3.77 -3.97 13.53
N LYS A 16 2.52 -3.96 13.09
CA LYS A 16 2.15 -4.13 11.67
C LYS A 16 2.85 -3.16 10.72
N SER A 17 2.75 -1.85 11.01
CA SER A 17 3.41 -0.80 10.21
C SER A 17 4.94 -0.91 10.26
N THR A 18 5.52 -1.34 11.38
CA THR A 18 6.96 -1.60 11.50
C THR A 18 7.40 -2.72 10.56
N ILE A 19 6.68 -3.85 10.55
CA ILE A 19 6.93 -4.96 9.62
C ILE A 19 6.87 -4.45 8.18
N LEU A 20 5.80 -3.72 7.83
CA LEU A 20 5.62 -3.19 6.48
C LEU A 20 6.77 -2.25 6.07
N ARG A 21 7.18 -1.34 6.98
CA ARG A 21 8.25 -0.37 6.73
C ARG A 21 9.64 -1.00 6.65
N CYS A 22 9.84 -2.16 7.26
CA CYS A 22 11.06 -2.92 7.05
C CYS A 22 11.20 -3.42 5.62
N LEU A 23 10.09 -3.72 4.92
CA LEU A 23 10.14 -4.25 3.55
C LEU A 23 10.73 -3.26 2.52
N ASN A 24 10.66 -1.95 2.77
CA ASN A 24 11.28 -0.92 1.94
C ASN A 24 12.43 -0.18 2.67
N HIS A 25 12.86 -0.72 3.82
CA HIS A 25 13.94 -0.18 4.64
C HIS A 25 13.69 1.27 5.13
N LEU A 26 12.46 1.62 5.41
CA LEU A 26 12.13 2.83 6.16
C LEU A 26 12.35 2.63 7.66
N GLU A 27 12.23 1.36 8.10
CA GLU A 27 12.68 0.88 9.42
C GLU A 27 13.76 -0.16 9.20
N VAL A 28 14.84 -0.09 9.98
CA VAL A 28 15.96 -1.03 9.88
C VAL A 28 15.66 -2.24 10.76
N PRO A 29 15.53 -3.45 10.18
CA PRO A 29 15.33 -4.65 10.98
C PRO A 29 16.59 -4.95 11.81
N SER A 30 16.41 -5.35 13.07
CA SER A 30 17.52 -5.73 13.96
C SER A 30 18.19 -7.06 13.59
N GLY A 31 17.60 -7.81 12.67
CA GLY A 31 18.16 -9.09 12.17
C GLY A 31 17.23 -9.72 11.13
N GLY A 32 17.69 -10.81 10.56
CA GLY A 32 16.98 -11.50 9.49
C GLY A 32 17.40 -11.04 8.08
N LYS A 33 16.70 -11.53 7.07
CA LYS A 33 16.98 -11.25 5.65
C LYS A 33 15.68 -10.92 4.93
N ILE A 34 15.66 -9.81 4.22
CA ILE A 34 14.56 -9.43 3.34
C ILE A 34 15.02 -9.58 1.91
N THR A 35 14.23 -10.25 1.09
CA THR A 35 14.51 -10.45 -0.33
C THR A 35 13.30 -10.01 -1.14
N ILE A 36 13.50 -9.14 -2.12
CA ILE A 36 12.48 -8.64 -3.03
C ILE A 36 12.97 -8.86 -4.45
N ASP A 37 12.20 -9.58 -5.25
CA ASP A 37 12.53 -9.92 -6.64
C ASP A 37 13.96 -10.52 -6.78
N GLY A 38 14.29 -11.45 -5.89
CA GLY A 38 15.60 -12.09 -5.83
C GLY A 38 16.75 -11.21 -5.29
N ILE A 39 16.51 -9.93 -5.07
CA ILE A 39 17.49 -8.97 -4.55
C ILE A 39 17.42 -8.95 -3.02
N VAL A 40 18.53 -9.23 -2.36
CA VAL A 40 18.63 -9.10 -0.91
C VAL A 40 18.73 -7.64 -0.53
N LEU A 41 17.90 -7.23 0.42
CA LEU A 41 17.96 -5.89 1.00
C LEU A 41 19.20 -5.79 1.91
N GLU A 42 20.17 -4.99 1.50
CA GLU A 42 21.39 -4.70 2.24
C GLU A 42 21.53 -3.19 2.45
N GLU A 43 21.99 -2.80 3.63
CA GLU A 43 22.19 -1.39 3.97
C GLU A 43 23.24 -0.76 3.03
N GLY A 44 22.87 0.31 2.34
CA GLY A 44 23.75 1.13 1.49
C GLY A 44 23.93 0.67 0.05
N ALA A 45 24.01 -0.64 -0.25
CA ALA A 45 24.44 -1.09 -1.58
C ALA A 45 23.31 -1.08 -2.64
N ASN A 46 22.06 -1.44 -2.29
CA ASN A 46 20.98 -1.64 -3.26
C ASN A 46 19.64 -1.02 -2.86
N LEU A 47 19.63 -0.21 -1.81
CA LEU A 47 18.41 0.39 -1.26
C LEU A 47 17.61 1.18 -2.29
N ASN A 48 18.28 1.99 -3.11
CA ASN A 48 17.63 2.76 -4.16
C ASN A 48 17.08 1.86 -5.28
N ALA A 49 17.75 0.74 -5.60
CA ALA A 49 17.26 -0.22 -6.58
C ALA A 49 15.97 -0.88 -6.06
N ILE A 50 15.95 -1.32 -4.80
CA ILE A 50 14.77 -1.91 -4.18
C ILE A 50 13.62 -0.91 -4.10
N ARG A 51 13.87 0.33 -3.64
CA ARG A 51 12.84 1.37 -3.54
C ARG A 51 12.25 1.81 -4.89
N ARG A 52 12.92 1.52 -6.00
CA ARG A 52 12.36 1.69 -7.34
C ARG A 52 11.27 0.66 -7.64
N GLU A 53 11.43 -0.56 -7.13
CA GLU A 53 10.54 -1.70 -7.39
C GLU A 53 9.46 -1.87 -6.31
N VAL A 54 9.54 -1.12 -5.20
CA VAL A 54 8.59 -1.17 -4.09
C VAL A 54 7.92 0.19 -3.93
N GLY A 55 6.66 0.28 -4.33
CA GLY A 55 5.83 1.45 -4.07
C GLY A 55 5.27 1.42 -2.65
N MET A 56 5.09 2.59 -2.03
CA MET A 56 4.46 2.68 -0.71
C MET A 56 3.39 3.76 -0.67
N VAL A 57 2.25 3.39 -0.10
CA VAL A 57 1.11 4.25 0.18
C VAL A 57 0.92 4.32 1.69
N PHE A 58 0.98 5.52 2.24
CA PHE A 58 0.94 5.76 3.68
C PHE A 58 -0.47 6.07 4.17
N GLN A 59 -0.68 5.97 5.47
CA GLN A 59 -1.89 6.39 6.17
C GLN A 59 -2.19 7.87 5.96
N ARG A 60 -1.16 8.74 6.05
CA ARG A 60 -1.22 10.13 5.61
C ARG A 60 -0.76 10.18 4.18
N PHE A 61 -1.46 10.92 3.35
CA PHE A 61 -1.30 10.93 1.88
C PHE A 61 0.11 11.34 1.42
N ASN A 62 0.82 12.15 2.22
CA ASN A 62 2.20 12.59 2.00
C ASN A 62 2.44 13.18 0.59
N LEU A 63 1.43 13.89 0.05
CA LEU A 63 1.60 14.64 -1.18
C LEU A 63 2.48 15.86 -0.94
N PHE A 64 3.24 16.27 -1.93
CA PHE A 64 4.01 17.51 -1.89
C PHE A 64 3.04 18.69 -2.00
N PRO A 65 2.89 19.51 -0.95
CA PRO A 65 1.83 20.51 -0.90
C PRO A 65 2.06 21.70 -1.85
N ASN A 66 3.27 21.89 -2.31
CA ASN A 66 3.69 22.95 -3.24
C ASN A 66 3.77 22.49 -4.71
N MET A 67 3.21 21.33 -5.01
CA MET A 67 3.15 20.74 -6.34
C MET A 67 1.71 20.36 -6.67
N SER A 68 1.31 20.57 -7.92
CA SER A 68 0.02 20.09 -8.41
C SER A 68 -0.09 18.56 -8.31
N VAL A 69 -1.29 18.05 -8.45
CA VAL A 69 -1.57 16.60 -8.52
C VAL A 69 -0.73 15.94 -9.63
N LEU A 70 -0.71 16.54 -10.81
CA LEU A 70 0.06 16.04 -11.94
C LEU A 70 1.56 16.00 -11.63
N GLU A 71 2.11 17.10 -11.09
CA GLU A 71 3.52 17.19 -10.72
C GLU A 71 3.93 16.19 -9.64
N ASN A 72 3.06 15.96 -8.64
CA ASN A 72 3.26 14.92 -7.62
C ASN A 72 3.47 13.53 -8.23
N ILE A 73 2.72 13.20 -9.29
CA ILE A 73 2.80 11.89 -9.95
C ILE A 73 4.00 11.81 -10.89
N MET A 74 4.33 12.91 -11.58
CA MET A 74 5.40 12.95 -12.58
C MET A 74 6.81 12.96 -11.96
N LEU A 75 6.96 13.48 -10.74
CA LEU A 75 8.27 13.77 -10.14
C LEU A 75 9.19 12.54 -10.12
N ALA A 76 8.75 11.45 -9.51
CA ALA A 76 9.58 10.25 -9.34
C ALA A 76 9.94 9.56 -10.67
N PRO A 77 9.03 9.36 -11.64
CA PRO A 77 9.36 8.87 -12.98
C PRO A 77 10.45 9.69 -13.67
N MET A 78 10.40 11.02 -13.57
CA MET A 78 11.40 11.90 -14.19
C MET A 78 12.75 11.81 -13.47
N GLN A 79 12.76 11.93 -12.14
CA GLN A 79 13.99 12.02 -11.35
C GLN A 79 14.70 10.66 -11.17
N VAL A 80 13.93 9.57 -11.07
CA VAL A 80 14.46 8.25 -10.70
C VAL A 80 14.56 7.30 -11.89
N ARG A 81 13.56 7.35 -12.81
CA ARG A 81 13.51 6.48 -14.00
C ARG A 81 14.04 7.20 -15.27
N GLY A 82 14.42 8.47 -15.19
CA GLY A 82 14.93 9.25 -16.32
C GLY A 82 13.91 9.48 -17.44
N LYS A 83 12.61 9.44 -17.12
CA LYS A 83 11.55 9.66 -18.10
C LYS A 83 11.51 11.11 -18.55
N THR A 84 11.21 11.34 -19.82
CA THR A 84 10.95 12.71 -20.32
C THR A 84 9.69 13.28 -19.69
N LYS A 85 9.53 14.59 -19.75
CA LYS A 85 8.35 15.28 -19.22
C LYS A 85 7.07 14.80 -19.92
N GLU A 86 7.15 14.59 -21.22
CA GLU A 86 6.05 14.12 -22.07
C GLU A 86 5.62 12.69 -21.68
N GLU A 87 6.59 11.77 -21.54
CA GLU A 87 6.32 10.40 -21.10
C GLU A 87 5.72 10.35 -19.69
N ALA A 88 6.29 11.12 -18.76
CA ALA A 88 5.80 11.20 -17.38
C ALA A 88 4.39 11.79 -17.32
N LYS A 89 4.10 12.84 -18.10
CA LYS A 89 2.77 13.45 -18.20
C LYS A 89 1.74 12.48 -18.78
N ALA A 90 2.06 11.80 -19.87
CA ALA A 90 1.15 10.81 -20.48
C ALA A 90 0.81 9.69 -19.49
N LYS A 91 1.82 9.15 -18.79
CA LYS A 91 1.64 8.13 -17.75
C LYS A 91 0.79 8.64 -16.59
N ALA A 92 1.11 9.85 -16.08
CA ALA A 92 0.39 10.45 -14.98
C ALA A 92 -1.09 10.68 -15.30
N MET A 93 -1.42 11.20 -16.50
CA MET A 93 -2.80 11.40 -16.95
C MET A 93 -3.56 10.07 -17.06
N ALA A 94 -2.92 9.03 -17.59
CA ALA A 94 -3.53 7.68 -17.65
C ALA A 94 -3.84 7.13 -16.24
N LEU A 95 -2.94 7.35 -15.28
CA LEU A 95 -3.15 6.94 -13.89
C LEU A 95 -4.23 7.78 -13.20
N LEU A 96 -4.27 9.08 -13.43
CA LEU A 96 -5.34 9.96 -12.94
C LEU A 96 -6.72 9.54 -13.45
N LYS A 97 -6.81 9.19 -14.75
CA LYS A 97 -8.04 8.62 -15.32
C LYS A 97 -8.43 7.32 -14.64
N ARG A 98 -7.46 6.44 -14.38
CA ARG A 98 -7.69 5.16 -13.68
C ARG A 98 -8.25 5.33 -12.28
N VAL A 99 -7.80 6.36 -11.54
CA VAL A 99 -8.31 6.65 -10.19
C VAL A 99 -9.47 7.66 -10.18
N GLY A 100 -10.02 8.02 -11.35
CA GLY A 100 -11.18 8.90 -11.50
C GLY A 100 -10.92 10.37 -11.15
N LEU A 101 -9.69 10.86 -11.37
CA LEU A 101 -9.25 12.22 -11.00
C LEU A 101 -8.60 12.98 -12.16
N GLU A 102 -8.94 12.64 -13.41
CA GLU A 102 -8.38 13.28 -14.61
C GLU A 102 -8.59 14.81 -14.59
N ASN A 103 -9.77 15.24 -14.14
CA ASN A 103 -10.14 16.67 -14.04
C ASN A 103 -9.45 17.41 -12.89
N LYS A 104 -8.66 16.73 -12.07
CA LYS A 104 -7.93 17.29 -10.91
C LYS A 104 -6.42 17.41 -11.15
N ALA A 105 -5.95 17.20 -12.38
CA ALA A 105 -4.52 17.19 -12.71
C ALA A 105 -3.79 18.48 -12.27
N ASP A 106 -4.40 19.63 -12.46
CA ASP A 106 -3.81 20.94 -12.14
C ASP A 106 -4.17 21.44 -10.73
N SER A 107 -5.01 20.70 -9.97
CA SER A 107 -5.38 21.07 -8.60
C SER A 107 -4.19 20.88 -7.66
N MET A 108 -4.19 21.68 -6.57
CA MET A 108 -3.25 21.52 -5.47
C MET A 108 -3.78 20.49 -4.44
N PRO A 109 -2.92 19.84 -3.65
CA PRO A 109 -3.35 18.81 -2.68
C PRO A 109 -4.41 19.29 -1.68
N ASP A 110 -4.36 20.53 -1.24
CA ASP A 110 -5.30 21.14 -0.28
C ASP A 110 -6.71 21.41 -0.88
N GLU A 111 -6.82 21.38 -2.21
CA GLU A 111 -8.10 21.47 -2.92
C GLU A 111 -8.82 20.12 -3.08
N LEU A 112 -8.21 19.02 -2.56
CA LEU A 112 -8.73 17.67 -2.68
C LEU A 112 -9.27 17.16 -1.34
N SER A 113 -10.36 16.35 -1.42
CA SER A 113 -10.79 15.57 -0.26
C SER A 113 -9.75 14.53 0.15
N GLY A 114 -9.81 14.02 1.38
CA GLY A 114 -8.88 12.99 1.87
C GLY A 114 -8.85 11.75 0.96
N GLY A 115 -10.03 11.27 0.51
CA GLY A 115 -10.12 10.14 -0.41
C GLY A 115 -9.52 10.43 -1.78
N GLN A 116 -9.66 11.66 -2.28
CA GLN A 116 -9.01 12.09 -3.52
C GLN A 116 -7.48 12.13 -3.35
N GLN A 117 -6.98 12.72 -2.25
CA GLN A 117 -5.55 12.75 -1.95
C GLN A 117 -4.96 11.34 -1.87
N GLN A 118 -5.66 10.40 -1.24
CA GLN A 118 -5.21 9.01 -1.15
C GLN A 118 -5.18 8.32 -2.50
N ARG A 119 -6.17 8.55 -3.37
CA ARG A 119 -6.15 8.02 -4.74
C ARG A 119 -5.02 8.62 -5.57
N VAL A 120 -4.66 9.90 -5.37
CA VAL A 120 -3.46 10.51 -5.97
C VAL A 120 -2.19 9.84 -5.43
N ALA A 121 -2.09 9.56 -4.14
CA ALA A 121 -0.95 8.87 -3.55
C ALA A 121 -0.77 7.45 -4.13
N ILE A 122 -1.88 6.73 -4.38
CA ILE A 122 -1.86 5.44 -5.10
C ILE A 122 -1.36 5.62 -6.53
N ALA A 123 -1.89 6.59 -7.28
CA ALA A 123 -1.47 6.88 -8.65
C ALA A 123 0.03 7.25 -8.70
N ARG A 124 0.53 8.04 -7.73
CA ARG A 124 1.94 8.38 -7.59
C ARG A 124 2.82 7.15 -7.38
N ALA A 125 2.41 6.22 -6.52
CA ALA A 125 3.14 4.97 -6.29
C ALA A 125 3.17 4.11 -7.56
N LEU A 126 2.04 4.00 -8.28
CA LEU A 126 1.92 3.26 -9.55
C LEU A 126 2.74 3.86 -10.69
N ALA A 127 3.02 5.17 -10.67
CA ALA A 127 3.77 5.84 -11.73
C ALA A 127 5.19 5.29 -11.90
N MET A 128 5.75 4.72 -10.83
CA MET A 128 7.05 4.06 -10.83
C MET A 128 7.05 2.66 -11.45
N ASN A 129 5.90 2.09 -11.83
CA ASN A 129 5.73 0.69 -12.25
C ASN A 129 6.38 -0.30 -11.24
N PRO A 130 5.99 -0.24 -9.97
CA PRO A 130 6.60 -1.08 -8.95
C PRO A 130 6.19 -2.55 -9.13
N GLN A 131 7.06 -3.47 -8.68
CA GLN A 131 6.75 -4.91 -8.60
C GLN A 131 5.84 -5.23 -7.41
N VAL A 132 5.95 -4.44 -6.34
CA VAL A 132 5.17 -4.62 -5.10
C VAL A 132 4.65 -3.27 -4.62
N LEU A 133 3.39 -3.24 -4.19
CA LEU A 133 2.80 -2.11 -3.49
C LEU A 133 2.58 -2.43 -2.01
N LEU A 134 3.08 -1.56 -1.16
CA LEU A 134 2.88 -1.59 0.28
C LEU A 134 1.84 -0.55 0.67
N PHE A 135 0.84 -0.96 1.47
CA PHE A 135 -0.20 -0.07 1.98
C PHE A 135 -0.19 -0.07 3.51
N ASP A 136 0.10 1.07 4.11
CA ASP A 136 0.11 1.27 5.57
C ASP A 136 -1.18 1.97 6.01
N GLU A 137 -2.21 1.19 6.35
CA GLU A 137 -3.53 1.67 6.79
C GLU A 137 -4.13 2.76 5.88
N PRO A 138 -4.31 2.51 4.57
CA PRO A 138 -4.61 3.53 3.57
C PRO A 138 -5.96 4.23 3.75
N THR A 139 -6.85 3.71 4.59
CA THR A 139 -8.20 4.23 4.83
C THR A 139 -8.39 4.84 6.22
N SER A 140 -7.45 4.64 7.15
CA SER A 140 -7.66 4.99 8.56
C SER A 140 -7.72 6.50 8.86
N ALA A 141 -7.25 7.35 7.92
CA ALA A 141 -7.33 8.80 8.01
C ALA A 141 -8.50 9.39 7.19
N LEU A 142 -9.42 8.56 6.70
CA LEU A 142 -10.52 8.96 5.84
C LEU A 142 -11.86 8.91 6.56
N ASP A 143 -12.75 9.80 6.17
CA ASP A 143 -14.16 9.69 6.53
C ASP A 143 -14.78 8.44 5.88
N PRO A 144 -15.74 7.77 6.54
CA PRO A 144 -16.36 6.53 6.06
C PRO A 144 -16.88 6.59 4.62
N GLU A 145 -17.39 7.76 4.20
CA GLU A 145 -17.92 7.99 2.85
C GLU A 145 -16.84 7.88 1.77
N MET A 146 -15.56 8.17 2.12
CA MET A 146 -14.43 8.17 1.19
C MET A 146 -13.69 6.83 1.13
N VAL A 147 -13.88 5.97 2.15
CA VAL A 147 -13.20 4.67 2.27
C VAL A 147 -13.48 3.79 1.06
N LYS A 148 -14.74 3.72 0.64
CA LYS A 148 -15.17 2.87 -0.48
C LYS A 148 -14.41 3.15 -1.77
N GLU A 149 -14.24 4.42 -2.14
CA GLU A 149 -13.57 4.80 -3.39
C GLU A 149 -12.10 4.36 -3.41
N VAL A 150 -11.41 4.44 -2.26
CA VAL A 150 -10.02 3.99 -2.13
C VAL A 150 -9.94 2.47 -2.19
N LEU A 151 -10.84 1.76 -1.49
CA LEU A 151 -10.88 0.29 -1.52
C LEU A 151 -11.22 -0.23 -2.93
N ASP A 152 -12.10 0.42 -3.68
CA ASP A 152 -12.45 0.02 -5.04
C ASP A 152 -11.23 0.11 -5.98
N VAL A 153 -10.40 1.15 -5.84
CA VAL A 153 -9.11 1.25 -6.56
C VAL A 153 -8.19 0.10 -6.16
N MET A 154 -8.03 -0.19 -4.87
CA MET A 154 -7.16 -1.28 -4.39
C MET A 154 -7.65 -2.65 -4.87
N LYS A 155 -8.97 -2.89 -4.88
CA LYS A 155 -9.58 -4.11 -5.42
C LYS A 155 -9.30 -4.28 -6.92
N SER A 156 -9.37 -3.20 -7.68
CA SER A 156 -9.02 -3.22 -9.12
C SER A 156 -7.55 -3.64 -9.31
N LEU A 157 -6.63 -3.09 -8.50
CA LEU A 157 -5.22 -3.46 -8.54
C LEU A 157 -4.99 -4.94 -8.24
N ALA A 158 -5.68 -5.48 -7.22
CA ALA A 158 -5.62 -6.89 -6.87
C ALA A 158 -6.07 -7.78 -8.03
N ARG A 159 -7.23 -7.47 -8.63
CA ARG A 159 -7.79 -8.23 -9.76
C ARG A 159 -6.90 -8.20 -11.00
N GLU A 160 -6.13 -7.14 -11.18
CA GLU A 160 -5.14 -7.02 -12.26
C GLU A 160 -3.83 -7.75 -11.97
N GLY A 161 -3.70 -8.37 -10.79
CA GLY A 161 -2.54 -9.16 -10.40
C GLY A 161 -1.37 -8.31 -9.87
N MET A 162 -1.65 -7.14 -9.26
CA MET A 162 -0.63 -6.40 -8.53
C MET A 162 -0.26 -7.14 -7.25
N THR A 163 1.03 -7.39 -7.04
CA THR A 163 1.53 -7.91 -5.76
C THR A 163 1.40 -6.84 -4.68
N MET A 164 0.70 -7.14 -3.60
CA MET A 164 0.43 -6.16 -2.54
C MET A 164 0.68 -6.73 -1.15
N VAL A 165 1.19 -5.88 -0.25
CA VAL A 165 1.18 -6.12 1.21
C VAL A 165 0.40 -4.98 1.85
N VAL A 166 -0.70 -5.32 2.52
CA VAL A 166 -1.68 -4.34 3.00
C VAL A 166 -1.88 -4.47 4.50
N VAL A 167 -1.50 -3.45 5.24
CA VAL A 167 -1.93 -3.29 6.64
C VAL A 167 -3.27 -2.58 6.63
N THR A 168 -4.32 -3.20 7.18
CA THR A 168 -5.66 -2.62 7.17
C THR A 168 -6.52 -3.09 8.33
N HIS A 169 -7.54 -2.32 8.64
CA HIS A 169 -8.66 -2.68 9.53
C HIS A 169 -9.94 -3.04 8.74
N GLU A 170 -9.88 -3.01 7.41
CA GLU A 170 -11.00 -3.30 6.52
C GLU A 170 -11.15 -4.81 6.31
N MET A 171 -11.90 -5.48 7.19
CA MET A 171 -12.06 -6.94 7.14
C MET A 171 -12.77 -7.41 5.87
N GLY A 172 -13.71 -6.60 5.34
CA GLY A 172 -14.37 -6.88 4.06
C GLY A 172 -13.40 -6.92 2.90
N PHE A 173 -12.43 -6.00 2.86
CA PHE A 173 -11.34 -6.01 1.86
C PHE A 173 -10.47 -7.27 2.00
N ALA A 174 -10.04 -7.59 3.23
CA ALA A 174 -9.22 -8.76 3.49
C ALA A 174 -9.90 -10.08 3.04
N LYS A 175 -11.21 -10.20 3.27
CA LYS A 175 -12.01 -11.36 2.84
C LYS A 175 -12.15 -11.46 1.32
N GLU A 176 -12.32 -10.32 0.63
CA GLU A 176 -12.66 -10.31 -0.81
C GLU A 176 -11.44 -10.49 -1.71
N VAL A 177 -10.30 -9.90 -1.36
CA VAL A 177 -9.15 -9.84 -2.27
C VAL A 177 -7.85 -10.39 -1.70
N GLY A 178 -7.80 -10.72 -0.40
CA GLY A 178 -6.62 -11.30 0.21
C GLY A 178 -6.40 -12.74 -0.26
N ASP A 179 -5.16 -13.10 -0.53
CA ASP A 179 -4.75 -14.50 -0.74
C ASP A 179 -4.25 -15.11 0.57
N ARG A 180 -3.69 -14.26 1.44
CA ARG A 180 -3.11 -14.66 2.72
C ARG A 180 -3.31 -13.58 3.77
N VAL A 181 -3.72 -13.98 4.97
CA VAL A 181 -3.90 -13.09 6.12
C VAL A 181 -2.89 -13.44 7.20
N LEU A 182 -2.17 -12.43 7.68
CA LEU A 182 -1.25 -12.51 8.81
C LEU A 182 -1.86 -11.78 10.00
N PHE A 183 -2.02 -12.47 11.12
CA PHE A 183 -2.42 -11.84 12.38
C PHE A 183 -1.20 -11.53 13.23
N VAL A 184 -0.98 -10.25 13.51
CA VAL A 184 0.16 -9.75 14.28
C VAL A 184 -0.30 -9.21 15.63
N ASP A 185 0.28 -9.72 16.71
CA ASP A 185 0.09 -9.16 18.06
C ASP A 185 1.42 -9.17 18.82
N LYS A 186 1.72 -8.10 19.56
CA LYS A 186 2.95 -7.93 20.36
C LYS A 186 4.24 -8.19 19.57
N GLY A 187 4.30 -7.76 18.32
CA GLY A 187 5.48 -7.90 17.46
C GLY A 187 5.69 -9.30 16.87
N VAL A 188 4.73 -10.23 17.03
CA VAL A 188 4.83 -11.60 16.54
C VAL A 188 3.67 -11.93 15.62
N ILE A 189 3.95 -12.65 14.52
CA ILE A 189 2.91 -13.26 13.68
C ILE A 189 2.38 -14.48 14.43
N LEU A 190 1.15 -14.38 14.95
CA LEU A 190 0.52 -15.44 15.73
C LEU A 190 -0.25 -16.44 14.88
N GLU A 191 -0.73 -16.00 13.73
CA GLU A 191 -1.48 -16.87 12.81
C GLU A 191 -1.30 -16.39 11.37
N GLU A 192 -1.22 -17.35 10.47
CA GLU A 192 -1.19 -17.16 9.02
C GLU A 192 -2.11 -18.19 8.38
N ALA A 193 -3.06 -17.71 7.56
CA ALA A 193 -4.02 -18.58 6.88
C ALA A 193 -4.59 -17.91 5.61
N SER A 194 -5.33 -18.68 4.79
CA SER A 194 -6.19 -18.10 3.77
C SER A 194 -7.31 -17.27 4.41
N PRO A 195 -7.88 -16.27 3.71
CA PRO A 195 -9.00 -15.50 4.26
C PRO A 195 -10.17 -16.39 4.72
N GLU A 196 -10.52 -17.41 3.94
CA GLU A 196 -11.59 -18.32 4.30
C GLU A 196 -11.32 -18.99 5.66
N GLU A 197 -10.17 -19.65 5.82
CA GLU A 197 -9.80 -20.31 7.08
C GLU A 197 -9.68 -19.33 8.23
N PHE A 198 -9.03 -18.19 7.99
CA PHE A 198 -8.79 -17.17 9.00
C PHE A 198 -10.07 -16.59 9.62
N PHE A 199 -11.08 -16.31 8.80
CA PHE A 199 -12.32 -15.67 9.25
C PHE A 199 -13.40 -16.67 9.69
N THR A 200 -13.34 -17.95 9.27
CA THR A 200 -14.35 -18.96 9.62
C THR A 200 -13.88 -19.90 10.72
N ASN A 201 -12.60 -20.25 10.75
CA ASN A 201 -12.05 -21.25 11.67
C ASN A 201 -10.63 -20.87 12.14
N PRO A 202 -10.43 -19.68 12.77
CA PRO A 202 -9.13 -19.28 13.29
C PRO A 202 -8.64 -20.28 14.34
N LYS A 203 -7.34 -20.61 14.30
CA LYS A 203 -6.73 -21.61 15.19
C LYS A 203 -6.27 -21.02 16.50
N ASN A 204 -5.65 -19.83 16.43
CA ASN A 204 -5.09 -19.17 17.60
C ASN A 204 -6.20 -18.52 18.45
N GLN A 205 -6.18 -18.76 19.76
CA GLN A 205 -7.20 -18.21 20.68
C GLN A 205 -7.19 -16.66 20.65
N ARG A 206 -6.02 -16.03 20.56
CA ARG A 206 -5.90 -14.58 20.49
C ARG A 206 -6.49 -13.99 19.22
N THR A 207 -6.40 -14.72 18.09
CA THR A 207 -7.08 -14.37 16.83
C THR A 207 -8.60 -14.44 17.01
N LYS A 208 -9.12 -15.50 17.63
CA LYS A 208 -10.56 -15.64 17.95
C LYS A 208 -11.07 -14.47 18.78
N ASP A 209 -10.35 -14.15 19.86
CA ASP A 209 -10.68 -13.05 20.77
C ASP A 209 -10.65 -11.67 20.05
N PHE A 210 -9.75 -11.50 19.10
CA PHE A 210 -9.67 -10.28 18.31
C PHE A 210 -10.85 -10.19 17.32
N LEU A 211 -11.10 -11.24 16.56
CA LEU A 211 -12.19 -11.28 15.57
C LEU A 211 -13.57 -11.11 16.21
N SER A 212 -13.82 -11.72 17.37
CA SER A 212 -15.09 -11.58 18.10
C SER A 212 -15.44 -10.15 18.56
N LYS A 213 -14.44 -9.23 18.52
CA LYS A 213 -14.65 -7.81 18.89
C LYS A 213 -14.89 -6.90 17.70
N ILE A 214 -14.60 -7.36 16.48
CA ILE A 214 -14.64 -6.54 15.28
C ILE A 214 -15.57 -7.06 14.18
N LEU A 215 -16.05 -8.31 14.32
CA LEU A 215 -17.09 -8.93 13.49
C LEU A 215 -18.37 -9.08 14.29
#